data_6abc1ef380d0f15460738f10d7d774a5
#
_entry.id   6abc1ef380d0f15460738f10d7d774a5
#
_cell.length_a   1.000
_cell.length_b   1.000
_cell.length_c   1.000
_cell.angle_alpha   90.00
_cell.angle_beta   90.00
_cell.angle_gamma   90.00
#
_symmetry.space_group_name_H-M   'P 1'
#
loop_
_entity.id
_entity.type
_entity.pdbx_description
1 polymer ?
#
loop_
_entity_poly.entity_id
_entity_poly.type
_entity_poly.pdbx_seq_one_letter_code
_entity_poly.pdbx_strand_id
1 'polypeptide(L)'
;MTVTLSAYGGDPRETGRRAALRAPGRGCHLVTDAPTVKAAPDKGVATYFCQHTSASLTINENCDPDVRVDLEGALNKIVPESWHHEGFFEHVDEGPDDMAAHVKTTLIGSSIRVPVTRGRPCMGTWQGLYLNEHR
;
A
#
# COMPACT_ATOMS: atom_id res chain seq x y z
N MET A 1 -9.68 7.84 4.26
CA MET A 1 -9.99 7.61 2.84
C MET A 1 -10.32 6.15 2.57
N THR A 2 -11.05 5.82 1.51
CA THR A 2 -11.33 4.43 1.16
C THR A 2 -10.49 4.05 -0.05
N VAL A 3 -9.64 3.04 0.11
CA VAL A 3 -8.78 2.51 -0.95
C VAL A 3 -9.33 1.18 -1.42
N THR A 4 -9.42 0.96 -2.71
CA THR A 4 -9.80 -0.33 -3.25
C THR A 4 -8.56 -1.20 -3.45
N LEU A 5 -8.49 -2.31 -2.73
CA LEU A 5 -7.48 -3.34 -2.93
C LEU A 5 -8.08 -4.47 -3.77
N SER A 6 -7.41 -4.81 -4.85
CA SER A 6 -7.77 -5.95 -5.69
C SER A 6 -6.75 -7.06 -5.50
N ALA A 7 -7.20 -8.29 -5.33
CA ALA A 7 -6.38 -9.48 -5.30
C ALA A 7 -6.71 -10.36 -6.51
N TYR A 8 -5.69 -10.77 -7.25
CA TYR A 8 -5.81 -11.62 -8.42
C TYR A 8 -5.03 -12.91 -8.19
N GLY A 9 -5.65 -14.05 -8.54
CA GLY A 9 -5.00 -15.36 -8.60
C GLY A 9 -4.27 -15.58 -9.94
N GLY A 10 -3.65 -16.74 -10.07
CA GLY A 10 -2.86 -17.10 -11.26
C GLY A 10 -3.68 -17.48 -12.50
N ASP A 11 -5.00 -17.66 -12.42
CA ASP A 11 -5.87 -17.96 -13.56
C ASP A 11 -6.44 -16.64 -14.13
N PRO A 12 -6.14 -16.29 -15.40
CA PRO A 12 -6.66 -15.08 -16.03
C PRO A 12 -8.18 -15.07 -16.20
N ARG A 13 -8.86 -16.20 -15.99
CA ARG A 13 -10.33 -16.30 -16.01
C ARG A 13 -10.95 -16.02 -14.63
N GLU A 14 -10.16 -16.02 -13.58
CA GLU A 14 -10.65 -15.62 -12.27
C GLU A 14 -10.85 -14.12 -12.22
N THR A 15 -12.08 -13.70 -11.98
CA THR A 15 -12.38 -12.31 -11.65
C THR A 15 -11.73 -11.99 -10.31
N GLY A 16 -10.75 -11.10 -10.32
CA GLY A 16 -10.06 -10.68 -9.10
C GLY A 16 -11.05 -10.24 -8.02
N ARG A 17 -10.79 -10.66 -6.79
CA ARG A 17 -11.59 -10.21 -5.64
C ARG A 17 -11.23 -8.78 -5.31
N ARG A 18 -12.23 -7.93 -5.21
CA ARG A 18 -12.09 -6.53 -4.83
C ARG A 18 -12.66 -6.32 -3.44
N ALA A 19 -11.96 -5.62 -2.59
CA ALA A 19 -12.51 -5.11 -1.35
C ALA A 19 -12.04 -3.69 -1.12
N ALA A 20 -12.94 -2.87 -0.62
CA ALA A 20 -12.59 -1.56 -0.13
C ALA A 20 -11.92 -1.72 1.25
N LEU A 21 -10.71 -1.22 1.38
CA LEU A 21 -10.03 -1.05 2.64
C LEU A 21 -10.19 0.40 3.08
N ARG A 22 -10.63 0.61 4.29
CA ARG A 22 -10.66 1.94 4.88
C ARG A 22 -9.38 2.13 5.67
N ALA A 23 -8.47 2.95 5.17
CA ALA A 23 -7.37 3.46 5.98
C ALA A 23 -7.95 4.39 7.06
N PRO A 24 -7.57 4.24 8.32
CA PRO A 24 -8.06 5.12 9.40
C PRO A 24 -7.56 6.56 9.25
N GLY A 25 -6.52 6.80 8.47
CA GLY A 25 -5.92 8.08 8.18
C GLY A 25 -4.61 7.89 7.45
N ARG A 26 -3.85 8.96 7.30
CA ARG A 26 -2.48 8.94 6.78
C ARG A 26 -1.58 8.04 7.62
N GLY A 27 -0.65 7.34 6.99
CA GLY A 27 0.33 6.47 7.64
C GLY A 27 0.45 5.09 7.00
N CYS A 28 1.30 4.26 7.60
CA CYS A 28 1.55 2.89 7.18
C CYS A 28 0.67 1.93 7.99
N HIS A 29 -0.26 1.22 7.32
CA HIS A 29 -1.25 0.37 7.96
C HIS A 29 -1.02 -1.10 7.59
N LEU A 30 -0.86 -1.95 8.60
CA LEU A 30 -0.75 -3.39 8.41
C LEU A 30 -2.11 -3.97 7.97
N VAL A 31 -2.14 -4.57 6.78
CA VAL A 31 -3.38 -5.10 6.16
C VAL A 31 -3.34 -6.59 5.86
N THR A 32 -2.36 -7.31 6.39
CA THR A 32 -2.21 -8.76 6.20
C THR A 32 -3.46 -9.53 6.55
N ASP A 33 -4.17 -9.10 7.57
CA ASP A 33 -5.40 -9.73 8.06
C ASP A 33 -6.68 -9.28 7.33
N ALA A 34 -6.56 -8.38 6.36
CA ALA A 34 -7.71 -7.96 5.57
C ALA A 34 -8.34 -9.14 4.81
N PRO A 35 -9.68 -9.21 4.73
CA PRO A 35 -10.37 -10.32 4.05
C PRO A 35 -9.90 -10.52 2.61
N THR A 36 -9.55 -9.45 1.90
CA THR A 36 -9.04 -9.49 0.52
C THR A 36 -7.67 -10.18 0.45
N VAL A 37 -6.82 -9.99 1.44
CA VAL A 37 -5.49 -10.62 1.52
C VAL A 37 -5.64 -12.08 1.90
N LYS A 38 -6.54 -12.40 2.85
CA LYS A 38 -6.84 -13.78 3.28
C LYS A 38 -7.56 -14.61 2.22
N ALA A 39 -8.19 -13.99 1.25
CA ALA A 39 -8.89 -14.68 0.16
C ALA A 39 -7.96 -15.06 -1.00
N ALA A 40 -6.69 -15.32 -0.72
CA ALA A 40 -5.70 -15.77 -1.70
C ALA A 40 -6.10 -17.11 -2.33
N PRO A 41 -5.66 -17.41 -3.58
CA PRO A 41 -5.84 -18.72 -4.20
C PRO A 41 -5.14 -19.82 -3.38
N ASP A 42 -5.51 -21.09 -3.57
CA ASP A 42 -4.89 -22.20 -2.81
C ASP A 42 -3.38 -22.25 -3.05
N LYS A 43 -2.95 -22.02 -4.28
CA LYS A 43 -1.53 -21.97 -4.67
C LYS A 43 -1.33 -21.07 -5.88
N GLY A 44 -0.10 -20.58 -6.07
CA GLY A 44 0.27 -19.74 -7.22
C GLY A 44 0.88 -18.42 -6.77
N VAL A 45 0.47 -17.33 -7.41
CA VAL A 45 0.91 -15.97 -7.09
C VAL A 45 -0.31 -15.09 -6.90
N ALA A 46 -0.43 -14.47 -5.75
CA ALA A 46 -1.40 -13.40 -5.54
C ALA A 46 -0.79 -12.07 -5.96
N THR A 47 -1.53 -11.30 -6.73
CA THR A 47 -1.19 -9.91 -7.05
C THR A 47 -2.17 -9.00 -6.30
N TYR A 48 -1.65 -8.17 -5.44
CA TYR A 48 -2.41 -7.13 -4.75
C TYR A 48 -2.20 -5.80 -5.48
N PHE A 49 -3.27 -5.11 -5.80
CA PHE A 49 -3.23 -3.86 -6.52
C PHE A 49 -4.07 -2.79 -5.83
N CYS A 50 -3.42 -1.68 -5.48
CA CYS A 50 -4.05 -0.51 -4.88
C CYS A 50 -4.55 0.43 -5.98
N GLN A 51 -5.86 0.60 -6.08
CA GLN A 51 -6.49 1.47 -7.07
C GLN A 51 -6.59 2.91 -6.53
N HIS A 52 -5.43 3.51 -6.28
CA HIS A 52 -5.34 4.87 -5.75
C HIS A 52 -4.04 5.56 -6.17
N THR A 53 -4.08 6.87 -6.39
CA THR A 53 -2.94 7.68 -6.83
C THR A 53 -2.08 8.22 -5.69
N SER A 54 -2.58 8.21 -4.46
CA SER A 54 -1.88 8.70 -3.27
C SER A 54 -1.73 7.65 -2.16
N ALA A 55 -1.83 6.36 -2.54
CA ALA A 55 -1.57 5.24 -1.63
C ALA A 55 -0.74 4.17 -2.33
N SER A 56 0.08 3.45 -1.57
CA SER A 56 0.99 2.42 -2.08
C SER A 56 0.95 1.14 -1.25
N LEU A 57 1.59 0.09 -1.77
CA LEU A 57 1.70 -1.20 -1.09
C LEU A 57 3.16 -1.55 -0.83
N THR A 58 3.46 -2.03 0.38
CA THR A 58 4.79 -2.56 0.74
C THR A 58 4.69 -3.85 1.56
N ILE A 59 5.79 -4.57 1.64
CA ILE A 59 5.99 -5.64 2.62
C ILE A 59 7.12 -5.22 3.53
N ASN A 60 6.88 -5.20 4.84
CA ASN A 60 7.87 -4.85 5.84
C ASN A 60 7.53 -5.54 7.17
N GLU A 61 8.27 -5.20 8.21
CA GLU A 61 8.13 -5.80 9.53
C GLU A 61 6.73 -5.63 10.13
N ASN A 62 6.18 -6.72 10.65
CA ASN A 62 4.84 -6.77 11.22
C ASN A 62 4.81 -6.76 12.76
N CYS A 63 5.96 -6.79 13.42
CA CYS A 63 6.06 -6.98 14.87
C CYS A 63 6.06 -5.65 15.61
N ASP A 64 7.09 -4.83 15.39
CA ASP A 64 7.25 -3.55 16.10
C ASP A 64 6.34 -2.46 15.50
N PRO A 65 5.42 -1.89 16.30
CA PRO A 65 4.57 -0.80 15.81
C PRO A 65 5.36 0.47 15.45
N ASP A 66 6.54 0.69 16.02
CA ASP A 66 7.35 1.88 15.76
C ASP A 66 7.88 1.91 14.32
N VAL A 67 8.09 0.74 13.70
CA VAL A 67 8.46 0.63 12.28
C VAL A 67 7.48 1.40 11.38
N ARG A 68 6.18 1.39 11.71
CA ARG A 68 5.15 2.11 10.93
C ARG A 68 5.30 3.62 11.04
N VAL A 69 5.62 4.09 12.24
CA VAL A 69 5.82 5.52 12.53
C VAL A 69 7.09 6.01 11.84
N ASP A 70 8.17 5.24 11.96
CA ASP A 70 9.46 5.57 11.36
C ASP A 70 9.41 5.56 9.84
N LEU A 71 8.71 4.59 9.23
CA LEU A 71 8.50 4.56 7.78
C LEU A 71 7.76 5.80 7.28
N GLU A 72 6.66 6.18 7.94
CA GLU A 72 5.93 7.41 7.59
C GLU A 72 6.83 8.63 7.75
N GLY A 73 7.55 8.74 8.87
CA GLY A 73 8.48 9.83 9.13
C GLY A 73 9.61 9.92 8.10
N ALA A 74 10.18 8.79 7.71
CA ALA A 74 11.23 8.72 6.69
C ALA A 74 10.71 9.13 5.32
N LEU A 75 9.56 8.63 4.91
CA LEU A 75 8.92 8.99 3.63
C LEU A 75 8.61 10.47 3.54
N ASN A 76 8.19 11.10 4.64
CA ASN A 76 7.92 12.52 4.71
C ASN A 76 9.20 13.38 4.62
N LYS A 77 10.35 12.83 5.00
CA LYS A 77 11.65 13.49 4.80
C LYS A 77 12.20 13.31 3.40
N ILE A 78 11.96 12.15 2.77
CA ILE A 78 12.41 11.86 1.41
C ILE A 78 11.61 12.69 0.39
N VAL A 79 10.30 12.83 0.62
CA VAL A 79 9.39 13.63 -0.21
C VAL A 79 8.63 14.59 0.69
N PRO A 80 9.23 15.74 1.02
CA PRO A 80 8.63 16.68 1.96
C PRO A 80 7.50 17.49 1.31
N GLU A 81 6.45 17.76 2.07
CA GLU A 81 5.34 18.61 1.67
C GLU A 81 5.77 20.09 1.48
N SER A 82 6.89 20.50 2.09
CA SER A 82 7.43 21.85 1.93
C SER A 82 7.73 22.19 0.47
N TRP A 83 8.00 21.23 -0.38
CA TRP A 83 8.19 21.43 -1.81
C TRP A 83 7.00 22.10 -2.50
N HIS A 84 5.81 21.94 -1.96
CA HIS A 84 4.61 22.66 -2.40
C HIS A 84 4.79 24.18 -2.23
N HIS A 85 5.26 24.64 -1.07
CA HIS A 85 5.45 26.05 -0.77
C HIS A 85 6.74 26.62 -1.35
N GLU A 86 7.71 25.77 -1.64
CA GLU A 86 9.00 26.14 -2.26
C GLU A 86 8.88 26.34 -3.78
N GLY A 87 7.71 26.07 -4.36
CA GLY A 87 7.49 26.19 -5.81
C GLY A 87 8.16 25.09 -6.63
N PHE A 88 8.47 23.96 -6.00
CA PHE A 88 9.02 22.80 -6.69
C PHE A 88 7.94 22.01 -7.45
N PHE A 89 6.71 22.01 -6.94
CA PHE A 89 5.55 21.38 -7.58
C PHE A 89 4.71 22.40 -8.35
N GLU A 90 4.27 22.03 -9.54
CA GLU A 90 3.26 22.78 -10.31
C GLU A 90 1.83 22.34 -9.96
N HIS A 91 1.65 21.07 -9.53
CA HIS A 91 0.37 20.54 -9.09
C HIS A 91 0.12 20.90 -7.63
N VAL A 92 -0.68 21.96 -7.40
CA VAL A 92 -0.83 22.57 -6.07
C VAL A 92 -2.28 22.80 -5.64
N ASP A 93 -3.27 22.43 -6.46
CA ASP A 93 -4.67 22.78 -6.23
C ASP A 93 -5.32 22.02 -5.07
N GLU A 94 -4.87 20.80 -4.77
CA GLU A 94 -5.49 19.91 -3.78
C GLU A 94 -4.82 19.91 -2.40
N GLY A 95 -3.85 20.80 -2.20
CA GLY A 95 -3.15 20.99 -0.92
C GLY A 95 -1.70 20.51 -0.92
N PRO A 96 -0.94 20.82 0.16
CA PRO A 96 0.51 20.59 0.20
C PRO A 96 0.90 19.10 0.25
N ASP A 97 0.03 18.24 0.70
CA ASP A 97 0.25 16.81 0.82
C ASP A 97 0.00 16.03 -0.48
N ASP A 98 -0.78 16.60 -1.41
CA ASP A 98 -1.30 15.87 -2.56
C ASP A 98 -0.19 15.43 -3.53
N MET A 99 0.58 16.37 -4.10
CA MET A 99 1.65 16.00 -5.03
C MET A 99 2.77 15.20 -4.35
N ALA A 100 3.06 15.48 -3.09
CA ALA A 100 3.99 14.69 -2.30
C ALA A 100 3.52 13.23 -2.17
N ALA A 101 2.22 13.00 -1.97
CA ALA A 101 1.62 11.66 -1.94
C ALA A 101 1.73 10.94 -3.29
N HIS A 102 1.48 11.63 -4.41
CA HIS A 102 1.66 11.07 -5.76
C HIS A 102 3.11 10.63 -6.02
N VAL A 103 4.08 11.42 -5.60
CA VAL A 103 5.50 11.07 -5.72
C VAL A 103 5.83 9.85 -4.88
N LYS A 104 5.39 9.79 -3.61
CA LYS A 104 5.58 8.62 -2.73
C LYS A 104 4.98 7.36 -3.34
N THR A 105 3.75 7.44 -3.86
CA THR A 105 3.09 6.33 -4.55
C THR A 105 3.88 5.86 -5.76
N THR A 106 4.44 6.77 -6.54
CA THR A 106 5.26 6.45 -7.71
C THR A 106 6.56 5.76 -7.32
N LEU A 107 7.21 6.21 -6.25
CA LEU A 107 8.47 5.64 -5.76
C LEU A 107 8.30 4.24 -5.17
N ILE A 108 7.21 4.00 -4.45
CA ILE A 108 6.95 2.76 -3.73
C ILE A 108 6.25 1.74 -4.61
N GLY A 109 5.22 2.18 -5.33
CA GLY A 109 4.42 1.35 -6.22
C GLY A 109 3.04 0.99 -5.66
N SER A 110 2.14 0.71 -6.59
CA SER A 110 0.73 0.40 -6.30
C SER A 110 0.40 -1.09 -6.33
N SER A 111 1.37 -1.96 -6.62
CA SER A 111 1.13 -3.41 -6.69
C SER A 111 2.25 -4.22 -6.05
N ILE A 112 1.85 -5.37 -5.48
CA ILE A 112 2.76 -6.36 -4.92
C ILE A 112 2.34 -7.76 -5.40
N ARG A 113 3.33 -8.59 -5.72
CA ARG A 113 3.14 -10.00 -6.04
C ARG A 113 3.77 -10.87 -4.96
N VAL A 114 2.99 -11.80 -4.42
CA VAL A 114 3.43 -12.70 -3.36
C VAL A 114 3.10 -14.15 -3.76
N PRO A 115 4.04 -15.08 -3.65
CA PRO A 115 3.74 -16.51 -3.77
C PRO A 115 2.69 -16.92 -2.74
N VAL A 116 1.83 -17.86 -3.12
CA VAL A 116 0.76 -18.37 -2.24
C VAL A 116 0.85 -19.89 -2.16
N THR A 117 0.69 -20.41 -0.97
CA THR A 117 0.53 -21.86 -0.73
C THR A 117 -0.51 -22.09 0.36
N ARG A 118 -1.35 -23.09 0.15
CA ARG A 118 -2.44 -23.46 1.07
C ARG A 118 -3.34 -22.26 1.42
N GLY A 119 -3.66 -21.45 0.41
CA GLY A 119 -4.51 -20.27 0.58
C GLY A 119 -3.89 -19.12 1.39
N ARG A 120 -2.58 -19.11 1.61
CA ARG A 120 -1.89 -18.09 2.40
C ARG A 120 -0.71 -17.50 1.64
N PRO A 121 -0.51 -16.18 1.70
CA PRO A 121 0.72 -15.56 1.20
C PRO A 121 1.96 -16.13 1.88
N CYS A 122 2.96 -16.49 1.09
CA CYS A 122 4.24 -17.01 1.57
C CYS A 122 5.13 -15.84 1.99
N MET A 123 4.90 -15.32 3.17
CA MET A 123 5.72 -14.27 3.78
C MET A 123 6.56 -14.82 4.93
N GLY A 124 7.71 -14.20 5.19
CA GLY A 124 8.51 -14.51 6.38
C GLY A 124 7.77 -14.16 7.68
N THR A 125 8.22 -14.71 8.79
CA THR A 125 7.59 -14.52 10.12
C THR A 125 7.40 -13.04 10.47
N TRP A 126 8.37 -12.22 10.14
CA TRP A 126 8.37 -10.78 10.41
C TRP A 126 7.82 -9.92 9.27
N GLN A 127 7.32 -10.53 8.20
CA GLN A 127 6.77 -9.80 7.07
C GLN A 127 5.26 -9.65 7.17
N GLY A 128 4.77 -8.47 6.86
CA GLY A 128 3.36 -8.16 6.69
C GLY A 128 3.12 -7.27 5.50
N LEU A 129 1.95 -7.36 4.91
CA LEU A 129 1.50 -6.48 3.84
C LEU A 129 1.00 -5.16 4.43
N TYR A 130 1.49 -4.07 3.88
CA TYR A 130 1.15 -2.72 4.28
C TYR A 130 0.41 -1.98 3.18
N LEU A 131 -0.65 -1.28 3.57
CA LEU A 131 -1.21 -0.17 2.83
C LEU A 131 -0.60 1.12 3.41
N ASN A 132 0.14 1.85 2.60
CA ASN A 132 0.67 3.16 2.97
C ASN A 132 -0.26 4.23 2.39
N GLU A 133 -0.98 4.91 3.25
CA GLU A 133 -1.82 6.07 2.91
C GLU A 133 -0.99 7.32 3.11
N HIS A 134 -0.77 8.07 2.03
CA HIS A 134 0.17 9.19 2.05
C HIS A 134 -0.51 10.55 2.25
N ARG A 135 -1.85 10.52 2.41
CA ARG A 135 -2.64 11.74 2.47
C ARG A 135 -3.64 11.80 3.63
#